data_dda5f72d2858a77b8361996048da83fb
#
_entry.id   dda5f72d2858a77b8361996048da83fb
#
_cell.length_a   1.000
_cell.length_b   1.000
_cell.length_c   1.000
_cell.angle_alpha   90.00
_cell.angle_beta   90.00
_cell.angle_gamma   90.00
#
_symmetry.space_group_name_H-M   'P 1'
#
loop_
_entity.id
_entity.type
_entity.pdbx_description
1 polymer ?
#
loop_
_entity_poly.entity_id
_entity_poly.type
_entity_poly.pdbx_seq_one_letter_code
_entity_poly.pdbx_strand_id
1 'polypeptide(L)'
;MKVTEEIYFYPWESYTQNNCNSILISGEVKALVDRGHKAPFPQLAAQLKKDGVDPHQLDLIINTHSHPDHFEASQDLAQHGVRVAMHPEGEEYLRKMGPMFSRATGQDAPQIQIDLHLVEGELELGSKKILIYHTPGHSPGSVCLYLPAEKVLISGDLIFAQGVGRFDFPGGSGAELKKSIERMSELDVEVVLPGHGGIISGRDMVERNFSLIREFYFPMLE
;
A
#
# COMPACT_ATOMS: atom_id res chain seq x y z
N MET A 1 -1.70 3.44 15.75
CA MET A 1 -0.45 3.92 16.42
C MET A 1 0.04 5.17 15.70
N LYS A 2 0.39 6.25 16.42
CA LYS A 2 0.93 7.49 15.83
C LYS A 2 2.42 7.28 15.50
N VAL A 3 2.81 7.52 14.26
CA VAL A 3 4.20 7.41 13.76
C VAL A 3 4.90 8.78 13.76
N THR A 4 4.23 9.80 13.22
CA THR A 4 4.63 11.21 13.27
C THR A 4 3.46 12.06 13.71
N GLU A 5 3.55 13.40 13.65
CA GLU A 5 2.42 14.26 14.02
C GLU A 5 1.18 13.99 13.16
N GLU A 6 1.38 13.63 11.89
CA GLU A 6 0.30 13.49 10.90
C GLU A 6 0.28 12.12 10.19
N ILE A 7 1.12 11.17 10.60
CA ILE A 7 1.13 9.82 10.06
C ILE A 7 0.74 8.83 11.15
N TYR A 8 -0.28 8.01 10.86
CA TYR A 8 -0.76 6.96 11.75
C TYR A 8 -0.70 5.63 11.04
N PHE A 9 -0.29 4.60 11.75
CA PHE A 9 -0.21 3.22 11.28
C PHE A 9 -1.24 2.37 12.02
N TYR A 10 -2.04 1.63 11.29
CA TYR A 10 -3.07 0.72 11.79
C TYR A 10 -2.68 -0.70 11.40
N PRO A 11 -1.96 -1.43 12.27
CA PRO A 11 -1.56 -2.79 11.97
C PRO A 11 -2.76 -3.72 11.96
N TRP A 12 -2.71 -4.70 11.05
CA TRP A 12 -3.60 -5.84 11.08
C TRP A 12 -2.94 -6.98 11.84
N GLU A 13 -3.54 -7.40 12.96
CA GLU A 13 -2.93 -8.34 13.91
C GLU A 13 -3.66 -9.70 13.96
N SER A 14 -4.35 -10.10 12.88
CA SER A 14 -4.99 -11.41 12.84
C SER A 14 -4.09 -12.46 12.20
N TYR A 15 -3.96 -13.61 12.85
CA TYR A 15 -3.28 -14.79 12.29
C TYR A 15 -4.19 -15.71 11.47
N THR A 16 -5.51 -15.47 11.49
CA THR A 16 -6.52 -16.32 10.85
C THR A 16 -7.23 -15.67 9.67
N GLN A 17 -7.08 -14.36 9.52
CA GLN A 17 -7.71 -13.59 8.45
C GLN A 17 -6.66 -12.74 7.76
N ASN A 18 -6.56 -12.89 6.44
CA ASN A 18 -5.70 -12.04 5.64
C ASN A 18 -6.30 -10.64 5.52
N ASN A 19 -5.51 -9.62 5.76
CA ASN A 19 -5.80 -8.22 5.49
C ASN A 19 -4.50 -7.41 5.59
N CYS A 20 -4.48 -6.22 5.00
CA CYS A 20 -3.32 -5.34 5.06
C CYS A 20 -3.31 -4.44 6.29
N ASN A 21 -2.16 -3.85 6.56
CA ASN A 21 -2.02 -2.65 7.38
C ASN A 21 -2.58 -1.45 6.62
N SER A 22 -3.10 -0.47 7.34
CA SER A 22 -3.55 0.79 6.75
C SER A 22 -2.75 1.96 7.33
N ILE A 23 -2.49 2.96 6.51
CA ILE A 23 -1.75 4.15 6.92
C ILE A 23 -2.61 5.39 6.67
N LEU A 24 -2.85 6.20 7.70
CA LEU A 24 -3.49 7.50 7.56
C LEU A 24 -2.42 8.59 7.47
N ILE A 25 -2.52 9.39 6.44
CA ILE A 25 -1.80 10.66 6.31
C ILE A 25 -2.83 11.74 6.64
N SER A 26 -2.70 12.36 7.81
CA SER A 26 -3.64 13.33 8.37
C SER A 26 -3.02 14.72 8.30
N GLY A 27 -3.48 15.53 7.38
CA GLY A 27 -3.04 16.91 7.21
C GLY A 27 -4.22 17.77 6.71
N GLU A 28 -3.94 18.76 5.89
CA GLU A 28 -4.96 19.55 5.18
C GLU A 28 -5.83 18.64 4.29
N VAL A 29 -5.19 17.65 3.65
CA VAL A 29 -5.85 16.56 2.91
C VAL A 29 -5.67 15.29 3.70
N LYS A 30 -6.77 14.61 4.01
CA LYS A 30 -6.75 13.33 4.73
C LYS A 30 -6.75 12.17 3.72
N ALA A 31 -5.63 11.47 3.64
CA ALA A 31 -5.48 10.31 2.78
C ALA A 31 -5.31 9.03 3.59
N LEU A 32 -6.05 7.98 3.22
CA LEU A 32 -5.88 6.64 3.76
C LEU A 32 -5.20 5.76 2.71
N VAL A 33 -4.05 5.20 3.07
CA VAL A 33 -3.33 4.26 2.22
C VAL A 33 -3.74 2.84 2.61
N ASP A 34 -4.20 2.10 1.64
CA ASP A 34 -4.72 0.74 1.72
C ASP A 34 -5.83 0.56 2.76
N ARG A 35 -6.97 0.16 2.31
CA ARG A 35 -8.17 0.06 3.15
C ARG A 35 -8.49 -1.37 3.56
N GLY A 36 -7.87 -2.32 2.89
CA GLY A 36 -8.07 -3.72 3.16
C GLY A 36 -9.36 -4.31 2.59
N HIS A 37 -9.73 -5.47 3.12
CA HIS A 37 -10.98 -6.14 2.81
C HIS A 37 -12.19 -5.41 3.41
N LYS A 38 -13.37 -5.62 2.80
CA LYS A 38 -14.65 -5.05 3.28
C LYS A 38 -15.05 -5.57 4.66
N ALA A 39 -14.92 -6.87 4.90
CA ALA A 39 -15.38 -7.50 6.12
C ALA A 39 -14.68 -6.97 7.39
N PRO A 40 -13.34 -6.81 7.44
CA PRO A 40 -12.66 -6.25 8.61
C PRO A 40 -12.70 -4.72 8.69
N PHE A 41 -13.13 -4.02 7.65
CA PHE A 41 -13.14 -2.55 7.62
C PHE A 41 -13.81 -1.87 8.84
N PRO A 42 -14.91 -2.37 9.42
CA PRO A 42 -15.49 -1.76 10.64
C PRO A 42 -14.50 -1.63 11.81
N GLN A 43 -13.50 -2.51 11.90
CA GLN A 43 -12.46 -2.44 12.94
C GLN A 43 -11.51 -1.26 12.67
N LEU A 44 -11.06 -1.08 11.40
CA LEU A 44 -10.26 0.06 10.99
C LEU A 44 -11.04 1.38 11.18
N ALA A 45 -12.31 1.41 10.77
CA ALA A 45 -13.18 2.57 10.94
C ALA A 45 -13.32 2.99 12.41
N ALA A 46 -13.39 2.03 13.31
CA ALA A 46 -13.44 2.31 14.76
C ALA A 46 -12.10 2.89 15.26
N GLN A 47 -10.95 2.46 14.71
CA GLN A 47 -9.65 3.02 15.08
C GLN A 47 -9.47 4.44 14.51
N LEU A 48 -9.85 4.68 13.26
CA LEU A 48 -9.83 6.02 12.65
C LEU A 48 -10.67 7.01 13.48
N LYS A 49 -11.87 6.60 13.92
CA LYS A 49 -12.73 7.45 14.76
C LYS A 49 -12.12 7.77 16.12
N LYS A 50 -11.36 6.85 16.74
CA LYS A 50 -10.61 7.12 17.98
C LYS A 50 -9.53 8.18 17.78
N ASP A 51 -8.93 8.23 16.58
CA ASP A 51 -7.94 9.24 16.20
C ASP A 51 -8.60 10.51 15.61
N GLY A 52 -9.93 10.65 15.74
CA GLY A 52 -10.70 11.84 15.36
C GLY A 52 -11.00 11.93 13.86
N VAL A 53 -10.86 10.84 13.11
CA VAL A 53 -11.13 10.82 11.66
C VAL A 53 -12.36 9.95 11.36
N ASP A 54 -13.39 10.57 10.78
CA ASP A 54 -14.49 9.82 10.18
C ASP A 54 -14.07 9.31 8.81
N PRO A 55 -14.16 7.98 8.54
CA PRO A 55 -13.84 7.42 7.24
C PRO A 55 -14.59 8.04 6.05
N HIS A 56 -15.79 8.58 6.28
CA HIS A 56 -16.56 9.27 5.24
C HIS A 56 -16.11 10.72 4.98
N GLN A 57 -15.19 11.24 5.81
CA GLN A 57 -14.58 12.55 5.68
C GLN A 57 -13.12 12.49 5.21
N LEU A 58 -12.71 11.34 4.70
CA LEU A 58 -11.45 11.21 3.96
C LEU A 58 -11.59 11.91 2.60
N ASP A 59 -10.52 12.54 2.14
CA ASP A 59 -10.46 13.18 0.83
C ASP A 59 -9.99 12.21 -0.25
N LEU A 60 -9.13 11.26 0.13
CA LEU A 60 -8.46 10.36 -0.80
C LEU A 60 -8.20 8.98 -0.17
N ILE A 61 -8.40 7.94 -0.95
CA ILE A 61 -7.85 6.61 -0.70
C ILE A 61 -6.76 6.35 -1.72
N ILE A 62 -5.59 5.97 -1.25
CA ILE A 62 -4.46 5.58 -2.07
C ILE A 62 -4.32 4.06 -1.96
N ASN A 63 -4.41 3.34 -3.06
CA ASN A 63 -4.13 1.91 -3.08
C ASN A 63 -2.71 1.69 -3.60
N THR A 64 -1.86 1.07 -2.77
CA THR A 64 -0.48 0.76 -3.16
C THR A 64 -0.43 -0.23 -4.31
N HIS A 65 -1.41 -1.12 -4.36
CA HIS A 65 -1.59 -2.08 -5.45
C HIS A 65 -3.00 -2.68 -5.46
N SER A 66 -3.24 -3.61 -6.37
CA SER A 66 -4.57 -4.09 -6.73
C SER A 66 -5.00 -5.40 -6.08
N HIS A 67 -4.25 -5.98 -5.14
CA HIS A 67 -4.70 -7.19 -4.45
C HIS A 67 -5.88 -6.89 -3.52
N PRO A 68 -6.84 -7.83 -3.40
CA PRO A 68 -8.12 -7.58 -2.70
C PRO A 68 -7.96 -7.12 -1.25
N ASP A 69 -6.97 -7.65 -0.55
CA ASP A 69 -6.66 -7.32 0.84
C ASP A 69 -6.09 -5.91 1.04
N HIS A 70 -5.85 -5.16 -0.04
CA HIS A 70 -5.47 -3.75 -0.02
C HIS A 70 -6.59 -2.84 -0.52
N PHE A 71 -7.28 -3.22 -1.62
CA PHE A 71 -8.16 -2.29 -2.31
C PHE A 71 -9.66 -2.59 -2.18
N GLU A 72 -10.08 -3.81 -1.80
CA GLU A 72 -11.48 -4.24 -1.92
C GLU A 72 -12.47 -3.28 -1.25
N ALA A 73 -12.15 -2.82 -0.06
CA ALA A 73 -13.01 -1.89 0.66
C ALA A 73 -12.99 -0.46 0.10
N SER A 74 -12.03 -0.08 -0.74
CA SER A 74 -11.88 1.27 -1.29
C SER A 74 -13.10 1.70 -2.12
N GLN A 75 -13.72 0.76 -2.81
CA GLN A 75 -14.86 1.01 -3.69
C GLN A 75 -16.13 1.46 -2.93
N ASP A 76 -16.28 1.06 -1.67
CA ASP A 76 -17.46 1.46 -0.88
C ASP A 76 -17.43 2.94 -0.52
N LEU A 77 -16.26 3.54 -0.33
CA LEU A 77 -16.12 4.96 -0.02
C LEU A 77 -16.21 5.86 -1.25
N ALA A 78 -15.88 5.37 -2.43
CA ALA A 78 -16.09 6.10 -3.68
C ALA A 78 -17.56 6.53 -3.84
N GLN A 79 -18.51 5.69 -3.39
CA GLN A 79 -19.95 6.01 -3.39
C GLN A 79 -20.32 7.15 -2.44
N HIS A 80 -19.44 7.53 -1.50
CA HIS A 80 -19.60 8.63 -0.56
C HIS A 80 -18.79 9.88 -0.94
N GLY A 81 -18.25 9.93 -2.17
CA GLY A 81 -17.51 11.07 -2.69
C GLY A 81 -16.03 11.12 -2.31
N VAL A 82 -15.51 10.07 -1.65
CA VAL A 82 -14.08 9.94 -1.40
C VAL A 82 -13.39 9.49 -2.69
N ARG A 83 -12.37 10.22 -3.14
CA ARG A 83 -11.62 9.87 -4.36
C ARG A 83 -10.76 8.64 -4.13
N VAL A 84 -10.58 7.85 -5.18
CA VAL A 84 -9.75 6.63 -5.15
C VAL A 84 -8.60 6.78 -6.13
N ALA A 85 -7.39 6.51 -5.65
CA ALA A 85 -6.16 6.56 -6.42
C ALA A 85 -5.49 5.19 -6.53
N MET A 86 -4.97 4.87 -7.72
CA MET A 86 -4.22 3.65 -8.01
C MET A 86 -3.32 3.87 -9.24
N HIS A 87 -2.26 3.08 -9.36
CA HIS A 87 -1.45 3.09 -10.57
C HIS A 87 -2.24 2.56 -11.78
N PRO A 88 -2.08 3.11 -13.00
CA PRO A 88 -2.81 2.67 -14.21
C PRO A 88 -2.69 1.18 -14.48
N GLU A 89 -1.51 0.59 -14.30
CA GLU A 89 -1.30 -0.86 -14.49
C GLU A 89 -2.04 -1.71 -13.45
N GLY A 90 -2.26 -1.16 -12.24
CA GLY A 90 -3.09 -1.82 -11.22
C GLY A 90 -4.56 -1.86 -11.63
N GLU A 91 -5.09 -0.77 -12.16
CA GLU A 91 -6.45 -0.72 -12.72
C GLU A 91 -6.60 -1.67 -13.91
N GLU A 92 -5.62 -1.67 -14.83
CA GLU A 92 -5.63 -2.58 -15.99
C GLU A 92 -5.58 -4.05 -15.56
N TYR A 93 -4.75 -4.37 -14.55
CA TYR A 93 -4.69 -5.71 -13.96
C TYR A 93 -6.04 -6.14 -13.41
N LEU A 94 -6.72 -5.32 -12.63
CA LEU A 94 -8.06 -5.61 -12.10
C LEU A 94 -9.07 -5.86 -13.22
N ARG A 95 -9.03 -5.05 -14.28
CA ARG A 95 -9.91 -5.21 -15.44
C ARG A 95 -9.67 -6.53 -16.17
N LYS A 96 -8.41 -6.95 -16.30
CA LYS A 96 -8.04 -8.24 -16.91
C LYS A 96 -8.42 -9.43 -16.03
N MET A 97 -8.27 -9.31 -14.71
CA MET A 97 -8.53 -10.40 -13.77
C MET A 97 -10.01 -10.54 -13.40
N GLY A 98 -10.83 -9.51 -13.60
CA GLY A 98 -12.26 -9.50 -13.31
C GLY A 98 -13.03 -10.72 -13.87
N PRO A 99 -12.88 -11.07 -15.16
CA PRO A 99 -13.54 -12.25 -15.71
C PRO A 99 -13.10 -13.58 -15.08
N MET A 100 -11.86 -13.69 -14.64
CA MET A 100 -11.36 -14.86 -13.91
C MET A 100 -11.99 -14.94 -12.52
N PHE A 101 -12.06 -13.81 -11.81
CA PHE A 101 -12.74 -13.72 -10.52
C PHE A 101 -14.20 -14.14 -10.64
N SER A 102 -14.94 -13.60 -11.61
CA SER A 102 -16.35 -13.95 -11.84
C SER A 102 -16.55 -15.43 -12.10
N ARG A 103 -15.68 -16.05 -12.90
CA ARG A 103 -15.73 -17.50 -13.18
C ARG A 103 -15.45 -18.34 -11.93
N ALA A 104 -14.49 -17.91 -11.09
CA ALA A 104 -14.06 -18.66 -9.90
C ALA A 104 -15.09 -18.58 -8.76
N THR A 105 -15.73 -17.43 -8.59
CA THR A 105 -16.61 -17.15 -7.45
C THR A 105 -18.10 -17.21 -7.78
N GLY A 106 -18.47 -17.12 -9.06
CA GLY A 106 -19.85 -16.95 -9.49
C GLY A 106 -20.44 -15.56 -9.19
N GLN A 107 -19.61 -14.61 -8.76
CA GLN A 107 -19.99 -13.23 -8.46
C GLN A 107 -19.53 -12.30 -9.60
N ASP A 108 -20.24 -11.20 -9.77
CA ASP A 108 -19.78 -10.15 -10.69
C ASP A 108 -18.43 -9.57 -10.23
N ALA A 109 -17.56 -9.29 -11.19
CA ALA A 109 -16.33 -8.58 -10.91
C ALA A 109 -16.66 -7.23 -10.26
N PRO A 110 -15.91 -6.82 -9.21
CA PRO A 110 -16.15 -5.54 -8.58
C PRO A 110 -16.02 -4.42 -9.63
N GLN A 111 -16.98 -3.49 -9.63
CA GLN A 111 -16.84 -2.27 -10.41
C GLN A 111 -15.73 -1.43 -9.79
N ILE A 112 -14.81 -0.97 -10.63
CA ILE A 112 -13.63 -0.22 -10.18
C ILE A 112 -13.76 1.19 -10.74
N GLN A 113 -13.81 2.15 -9.81
CA GLN A 113 -13.71 3.56 -10.12
C GLN A 113 -12.39 4.07 -9.58
N ILE A 114 -11.51 4.55 -10.47
CA ILE A 114 -10.26 5.22 -10.13
C ILE A 114 -10.37 6.67 -10.57
N ASP A 115 -10.26 7.57 -9.61
CA ASP A 115 -10.43 9.02 -9.83
C ASP A 115 -9.08 9.71 -10.08
N LEU A 116 -7.97 9.09 -9.64
CA LEU A 116 -6.61 9.62 -9.79
C LEU A 116 -5.64 8.49 -10.12
N HIS A 117 -4.91 8.63 -11.21
CA HIS A 117 -3.81 7.73 -11.53
C HIS A 117 -2.53 8.14 -10.80
N LEU A 118 -2.00 7.22 -9.99
CA LEU A 118 -0.72 7.35 -9.32
C LEU A 118 0.40 7.03 -10.32
N VAL A 119 0.92 8.02 -10.99
CA VAL A 119 2.11 7.88 -11.83
C VAL A 119 3.35 8.28 -11.03
N GLU A 120 4.50 7.78 -11.45
CA GLU A 120 5.77 8.14 -10.83
C GLU A 120 6.00 9.65 -10.88
N GLY A 121 6.40 10.23 -9.74
CA GLY A 121 6.59 11.66 -9.58
C GLY A 121 6.14 12.17 -8.22
N GLU A 122 5.76 13.42 -8.19
CA GLU A 122 5.35 14.12 -6.98
C GLU A 122 3.83 14.22 -6.87
N LEU A 123 3.31 13.90 -5.69
CA LEU A 123 1.92 14.12 -5.28
C LEU A 123 1.90 15.10 -4.12
N GLU A 124 1.16 16.19 -4.26
CA GLU A 124 0.92 17.15 -3.19
C GLU A 124 -0.42 16.86 -2.49
N LEU A 125 -0.37 16.66 -1.18
CA LEU A 125 -1.54 16.55 -0.31
C LEU A 125 -1.57 17.75 0.65
N GLY A 126 -2.16 18.87 0.20
CA GLY A 126 -2.03 20.14 0.88
C GLY A 126 -0.55 20.58 0.89
N SER A 127 -0.01 20.84 2.07
CA SER A 127 1.42 21.19 2.25
C SER A 127 2.37 19.99 2.23
N LYS A 128 1.85 18.74 2.21
CA LYS A 128 2.69 17.53 2.20
C LYS A 128 3.09 17.15 0.78
N LYS A 129 4.38 16.91 0.64
CA LYS A 129 5.00 16.37 -0.56
C LYS A 129 5.25 14.88 -0.41
N ILE A 130 4.70 14.10 -1.32
CA ILE A 130 4.88 12.65 -1.39
C ILE A 130 5.49 12.31 -2.74
N LEU A 131 6.54 11.51 -2.75
CA LEU A 131 7.12 10.98 -3.97
C LEU A 131 6.53 9.59 -4.23
N ILE A 132 5.92 9.44 -5.39
CA ILE A 132 5.38 8.17 -5.88
C ILE A 132 6.47 7.46 -6.67
N TYR A 133 6.75 6.23 -6.31
CA TYR A 133 7.66 5.36 -7.04
C TYR A 133 6.88 4.18 -7.59
N HIS A 134 6.91 3.95 -8.89
CA HIS A 134 6.42 2.71 -9.48
C HIS A 134 7.40 1.59 -9.15
N THR A 135 6.93 0.60 -8.43
CA THR A 135 7.73 -0.50 -7.86
C THR A 135 7.12 -1.86 -8.20
N PRO A 136 7.08 -2.22 -9.51
CA PRO A 136 6.52 -3.49 -9.95
C PRO A 136 7.33 -4.68 -9.43
N GLY A 137 6.68 -5.85 -9.46
CA GLY A 137 7.31 -7.12 -9.10
C GLY A 137 6.44 -7.98 -8.21
N HIS A 138 5.84 -7.44 -7.15
CA HIS A 138 4.76 -8.10 -6.43
C HIS A 138 3.45 -8.09 -7.25
N SER A 139 3.13 -6.97 -7.84
CA SER A 139 2.10 -6.82 -8.87
C SER A 139 2.53 -5.76 -9.89
N PRO A 140 1.92 -5.73 -11.11
CA PRO A 140 2.33 -4.79 -12.15
C PRO A 140 2.19 -3.32 -11.73
N GLY A 141 1.11 -2.99 -11.03
CA GLY A 141 0.80 -1.61 -10.61
C GLY A 141 1.20 -1.29 -9.17
N SER A 142 2.15 -2.00 -8.59
CA SER A 142 2.63 -1.70 -7.23
C SER A 142 3.34 -0.36 -7.18
N VAL A 143 3.07 0.43 -6.14
CA VAL A 143 3.75 1.70 -5.87
C VAL A 143 4.22 1.76 -4.42
N CYS A 144 5.34 2.44 -4.21
CA CYS A 144 5.76 2.93 -2.91
C CYS A 144 5.51 4.43 -2.81
N LEU A 145 5.19 4.91 -1.61
CA LEU A 145 5.03 6.31 -1.30
C LEU A 145 6.16 6.72 -0.36
N TYR A 146 6.95 7.70 -0.75
CA TYR A 146 8.02 8.21 0.09
C TYR A 146 7.71 9.63 0.53
N LEU A 147 7.74 9.88 1.83
CA LEU A 147 7.56 11.19 2.45
C LEU A 147 8.94 11.70 2.90
N PRO A 148 9.60 12.55 2.08
CA PRO A 148 11.01 12.92 2.32
C PRO A 148 11.20 13.76 3.58
N ALA A 149 10.23 14.59 3.96
CA ALA A 149 10.33 15.41 5.16
C ALA A 149 10.34 14.57 6.44
N GLU A 150 9.57 13.50 6.45
CA GLU A 150 9.46 12.56 7.57
C GLU A 150 10.40 11.36 7.45
N LYS A 151 11.05 11.17 6.28
CA LYS A 151 11.86 10.00 5.92
C LYS A 151 11.11 8.69 6.08
N VAL A 152 9.82 8.71 5.75
CA VAL A 152 8.91 7.56 5.84
C VAL A 152 8.70 6.97 4.47
N LEU A 153 8.90 5.66 4.36
CA LEU A 153 8.56 4.87 3.18
C LEU A 153 7.34 3.99 3.49
N ILE A 154 6.25 4.21 2.78
CA ILE A 154 5.10 3.30 2.74
C ILE A 154 5.36 2.34 1.59
N SER A 155 5.67 1.09 1.92
CA SER A 155 6.20 0.14 0.93
C SER A 155 5.14 -0.74 0.28
N GLY A 156 3.88 -0.70 0.75
CA GLY A 156 2.92 -1.73 0.35
C GLY A 156 3.54 -3.12 0.52
N ASP A 157 3.38 -3.96 -0.48
CA ASP A 157 3.92 -5.32 -0.47
C ASP A 157 5.25 -5.45 -1.22
N LEU A 158 6.06 -4.39 -1.23
CA LEU A 158 7.43 -4.49 -1.75
C LEU A 158 8.36 -5.19 -0.76
N ILE A 159 8.43 -4.66 0.47
CA ILE A 159 9.28 -5.18 1.56
C ILE A 159 8.53 -5.19 2.90
N PHE A 160 8.88 -6.16 3.72
CA PHE A 160 8.41 -6.34 5.09
C PHE A 160 9.59 -6.43 6.06
N ALA A 161 9.32 -6.51 7.35
CA ALA A 161 10.34 -6.85 8.32
C ALA A 161 10.91 -8.24 8.02
N GLN A 162 12.16 -8.27 7.54
CA GLN A 162 12.89 -9.50 7.15
C GLN A 162 12.22 -10.31 6.02
N GLY A 163 11.50 -9.65 5.11
CA GLY A 163 10.79 -10.32 4.03
C GLY A 163 10.49 -9.41 2.85
N VAL A 164 9.99 -10.03 1.79
CA VAL A 164 9.56 -9.37 0.56
C VAL A 164 8.16 -9.85 0.17
N GLY A 165 7.46 -9.07 -0.63
CA GLY A 165 6.18 -9.48 -1.20
C GLY A 165 6.31 -10.70 -2.10
N ARG A 166 5.25 -11.49 -2.21
CA ARG A 166 5.16 -12.61 -3.15
C ARG A 166 5.23 -12.08 -4.58
N PHE A 167 5.82 -12.87 -5.46
CA PHE A 167 5.97 -12.55 -6.89
C PHE A 167 5.51 -13.69 -7.80
N ASP A 168 4.91 -14.72 -7.21
CA ASP A 168 4.40 -15.93 -7.88
C ASP A 168 2.91 -15.85 -8.27
N PHE A 169 2.26 -14.72 -7.97
CA PHE A 169 0.91 -14.44 -8.45
C PHE A 169 0.92 -13.98 -9.93
N PRO A 170 -0.22 -14.10 -10.65
CA PRO A 170 -0.32 -13.56 -12.01
C PRO A 170 0.12 -12.08 -12.07
N GLY A 171 1.04 -11.79 -12.98
CA GLY A 171 1.62 -10.45 -13.12
C GLY A 171 2.79 -10.14 -12.17
N GLY A 172 3.17 -11.07 -11.28
CA GLY A 172 4.36 -10.94 -10.46
C GLY A 172 5.65 -11.24 -11.23
N SER A 173 6.77 -10.67 -10.80
CA SER A 173 8.10 -10.83 -11.40
C SER A 173 9.18 -10.64 -10.35
N GLY A 174 9.95 -11.70 -10.06
CA GLY A 174 11.06 -11.63 -9.12
C GLY A 174 12.13 -10.63 -9.57
N ALA A 175 12.47 -10.63 -10.86
CA ALA A 175 13.47 -9.71 -11.41
C ALA A 175 13.06 -8.23 -11.28
N GLU A 176 11.78 -7.91 -11.45
CA GLU A 176 11.29 -6.55 -11.24
C GLU A 176 11.21 -6.20 -9.76
N LEU A 177 10.77 -7.14 -8.90
CA LEU A 177 10.76 -6.96 -7.46
C LEU A 177 12.15 -6.61 -6.93
N LYS A 178 13.18 -7.33 -7.39
CA LYS A 178 14.58 -7.07 -7.05
C LYS A 178 15.01 -5.65 -7.42
N LYS A 179 14.75 -5.19 -8.66
CA LYS A 179 15.06 -3.84 -9.12
C LYS A 179 14.35 -2.77 -8.30
N SER A 180 13.07 -3.01 -8.00
CA SER A 180 12.25 -2.10 -7.19
C SER A 180 12.81 -1.97 -5.77
N ILE A 181 13.22 -3.08 -5.14
CA ILE A 181 13.85 -3.09 -3.81
C ILE A 181 15.20 -2.36 -3.84
N GLU A 182 16.06 -2.63 -4.84
CA GLU A 182 17.35 -1.95 -4.99
C GLU A 182 17.15 -0.43 -5.05
N ARG A 183 16.23 0.03 -5.88
CA ARG A 183 15.90 1.44 -6.02
C ARG A 183 15.41 2.08 -4.71
N MET A 184 14.53 1.42 -3.98
CA MET A 184 14.02 1.97 -2.70
C MET A 184 15.09 1.98 -1.61
N SER A 185 16.07 1.10 -1.68
CA SER A 185 17.18 1.07 -0.71
C SER A 185 18.19 2.22 -0.85
N GLU A 186 18.11 3.01 -1.93
CA GLU A 186 18.92 4.20 -2.15
C GLU A 186 18.35 5.46 -1.50
N LEU A 187 17.11 5.40 -1.00
CA LEU A 187 16.43 6.52 -0.35
C LEU A 187 16.90 6.70 1.09
N ASP A 188 16.86 7.94 1.58
CA ASP A 188 17.14 8.28 2.99
C ASP A 188 15.93 7.96 3.88
N VAL A 189 15.73 6.68 4.19
CA VAL A 189 14.58 6.17 4.94
C VAL A 189 14.95 5.93 6.40
N GLU A 190 14.12 6.42 7.32
CA GLU A 190 14.22 6.13 8.75
C GLU A 190 13.09 5.25 9.27
N VAL A 191 11.95 5.22 8.55
CA VAL A 191 10.79 4.38 8.92
C VAL A 191 10.21 3.74 7.67
N VAL A 192 9.98 2.43 7.71
CA VAL A 192 9.20 1.71 6.70
C VAL A 192 7.86 1.27 7.29
N LEU A 193 6.78 1.61 6.60
CA LEU A 193 5.40 1.21 6.90
C LEU A 193 4.97 0.20 5.84
N PRO A 194 5.05 -1.11 6.13
CA PRO A 194 4.74 -2.14 5.15
C PRO A 194 3.24 -2.44 5.07
N GLY A 195 2.83 -3.10 3.98
CA GLY A 195 1.47 -3.60 3.82
C GLY A 195 1.10 -4.71 4.81
N HIS A 196 2.09 -5.48 5.28
CA HIS A 196 1.90 -6.54 6.28
C HIS A 196 3.01 -6.55 7.32
N GLY A 197 2.67 -7.04 8.52
CA GLY A 197 3.63 -7.15 9.62
C GLY A 197 3.91 -5.83 10.32
N GLY A 198 5.02 -5.79 11.06
CA GLY A 198 5.38 -4.65 11.90
C GLY A 198 6.14 -3.56 11.18
N ILE A 199 6.14 -2.37 11.78
CA ILE A 199 6.97 -1.22 11.35
C ILE A 199 8.46 -1.56 11.48
N ILE A 200 9.26 -1.06 10.53
CA ILE A 200 10.72 -1.04 10.65
C ILE A 200 11.13 0.40 10.96
N SER A 201 11.65 0.64 12.15
CA SER A 201 11.94 1.98 12.64
C SER A 201 13.39 2.13 13.10
N GLY A 202 14.00 3.22 12.69
CA GLY A 202 15.40 3.55 12.89
C GLY A 202 16.24 3.24 11.65
N ARG A 203 17.11 4.20 11.26
CA ARG A 203 17.99 4.09 10.08
C ARG A 203 18.75 2.76 10.04
N ASP A 204 19.43 2.41 11.13
CA ASP A 204 20.23 1.17 11.21
C ASP A 204 19.38 -0.08 11.00
N MET A 205 18.13 -0.07 11.49
CA MET A 205 17.20 -1.20 11.32
C MET A 205 16.69 -1.29 9.88
N VAL A 206 16.44 -0.16 9.23
CA VAL A 206 16.04 -0.11 7.81
C VAL A 206 17.18 -0.60 6.93
N GLU A 207 18.39 -0.10 7.11
CA GLU A 207 19.59 -0.52 6.37
C GLU A 207 19.88 -2.01 6.57
N ARG A 208 19.77 -2.49 7.81
CA ARG A 208 19.92 -3.91 8.12
C ARG A 208 18.85 -4.75 7.43
N ASN A 209 17.60 -4.29 7.40
CA ASN A 209 16.52 -5.01 6.72
C ASN A 209 16.79 -5.14 5.22
N PHE A 210 17.20 -4.07 4.55
CA PHE A 210 17.59 -4.15 3.13
C PHE A 210 18.79 -5.07 2.90
N SER A 211 19.77 -5.09 3.82
CA SER A 211 20.92 -5.97 3.74
C SER A 211 20.51 -7.44 3.86
N LEU A 212 19.65 -7.79 4.81
CA LEU A 212 19.08 -9.13 4.96
C LEU A 212 18.29 -9.56 3.71
N ILE A 213 17.50 -8.66 3.15
CA ILE A 213 16.74 -8.92 1.94
C ILE A 213 17.69 -9.24 0.76
N ARG A 214 18.76 -8.47 0.58
CA ARG A 214 19.76 -8.72 -0.46
C ARG A 214 20.44 -10.08 -0.27
N GLU A 215 20.79 -10.43 0.96
CA GLU A 215 21.49 -11.67 1.27
C GLU A 215 20.61 -12.91 1.03
N PHE A 216 19.36 -12.88 1.53
CA PHE A 216 18.53 -14.09 1.58
C PHE A 216 17.50 -14.20 0.45
N TYR A 217 17.00 -13.06 -0.07
CA TYR A 217 15.92 -13.09 -1.06
C TYR A 217 16.39 -12.85 -2.50
N PHE A 218 17.39 -12.00 -2.72
CA PHE A 218 17.86 -11.71 -4.09
C PHE A 218 18.30 -12.94 -4.90
N PRO A 219 18.94 -13.97 -4.30
CA PRO A 219 19.23 -15.21 -5.03
C PRO A 219 17.99 -15.97 -5.52
N MET A 220 16.81 -15.71 -4.94
CA MET A 220 15.55 -16.35 -5.29
C MET A 220 14.68 -15.49 -6.25
N LEU A 221 15.08 -14.27 -6.53
CA LEU A 221 14.35 -13.31 -7.35
C LEU A 221 14.86 -13.23 -8.81
N GLU A 222 15.58 -14.23 -9.25
CA GLU A 222 16.12 -14.34 -10.62
C GLU A 222 15.10 -14.90 -11.62
#